data_bf7d361f08cdcd0b8eaf7b106b1a35c0
#
_entry.id   bf7d361f08cdcd0b8eaf7b106b1a35c0
#
_cell.length_a   1.000
_cell.length_b   1.000
_cell.length_c   1.000
_cell.angle_alpha   90.00
_cell.angle_beta   90.00
_cell.angle_gamma   90.00
#
_symmetry.space_group_name_H-M   'P 1'
#
loop_
_entity.id
_entity.type
_entity.pdbx_description
1 polymer ?
#
loop_
_entity_poly.entity_id
_entity_poly.type
_entity_poly.pdbx_seq_one_letter_code
_entity_poly.pdbx_strand_id
1 'polypeptide(L)'
;MKINYPLLALAIGAFGIGTTEFSPMGLLPVIARGVDVSIPAAGMLISAYAVGVMVGAPLMTLLLSHRARRSALIFLMAIFTLGNVLSAIAPDYMTLMLSRILTSLNHGAFFGLGSVVAASVVPKHKQASAVATMFMGLTLANIGGVPAATWLGETIGWRMSFLATAGLGVISMVSLFFSLPKGGAGARPEVKKELAVLMRSQVLSALLTTVLGAGAMFTLYTYISPVLQSITHATPVFVTAMLVLIGVGFSIGNYLGGKLADRSVNGTLKGFLLLLMVIMLAIPFLARNEFGAAISMVVWGAATFAVVPPLQMRVMRVASEAPGLSSSVNIGAFNLGNALGAAAGGAVISAGLGYSFVPVMGAIVAGLALLLVFMSARKQPETVCVANS
;
A
#
# COMPACT_ATOMS: atom_id res chain seq x y z
N MET A 1 -9.47 -21.38 -15.73
CA MET A 1 -8.37 -21.09 -14.77
C MET A 1 -8.74 -21.73 -13.44
N LYS A 2 -7.87 -22.58 -12.86
CA LYS A 2 -8.10 -23.07 -11.49
C LYS A 2 -7.85 -21.93 -10.49
N ILE A 3 -8.78 -21.70 -9.58
CA ILE A 3 -8.65 -20.68 -8.53
C ILE A 3 -7.48 -21.08 -7.62
N ASN A 4 -6.55 -20.15 -7.38
CA ASN A 4 -5.48 -20.34 -6.41
C ASN A 4 -6.00 -19.84 -5.04
N TYR A 5 -6.54 -20.75 -4.24
CA TYR A 5 -7.14 -20.42 -2.93
C TYR A 5 -6.17 -19.70 -1.96
N PRO A 6 -4.87 -20.07 -1.86
CA PRO A 6 -3.90 -19.30 -1.11
C PRO A 6 -3.83 -17.83 -1.50
N LEU A 7 -3.78 -17.51 -2.78
CA LEU A 7 -3.74 -16.12 -3.25
C LEU A 7 -5.04 -15.38 -2.96
N LEU A 8 -6.18 -16.05 -3.10
CA LEU A 8 -7.48 -15.47 -2.75
C LEU A 8 -7.57 -15.15 -1.26
N ALA A 9 -7.12 -16.05 -0.39
CA ALA A 9 -7.11 -15.82 1.06
C ALA A 9 -6.23 -14.63 1.45
N LEU A 10 -5.04 -14.48 0.82
CA LEU A 10 -4.17 -13.33 1.01
C LEU A 10 -4.83 -12.04 0.51
N ALA A 11 -5.52 -12.06 -0.62
CA ALA A 11 -6.25 -10.90 -1.17
C ALA A 11 -7.41 -10.48 -0.25
N ILE A 12 -8.13 -11.43 0.37
CA ILE A 12 -9.18 -11.14 1.37
C ILE A 12 -8.58 -10.42 2.58
N GLY A 13 -7.42 -10.87 3.09
CA GLY A 13 -6.72 -10.19 4.18
C GLY A 13 -6.27 -8.78 3.77
N ALA A 14 -5.72 -8.63 2.57
CA ALA A 14 -5.31 -7.35 2.02
C ALA A 14 -6.51 -6.39 1.84
N PHE A 15 -7.68 -6.90 1.44
CA PHE A 15 -8.92 -6.14 1.37
C PHE A 15 -9.35 -5.61 2.74
N GLY A 16 -9.34 -6.45 3.78
CA GLY A 16 -9.66 -6.03 5.14
C GLY A 16 -8.70 -4.96 5.66
N ILE A 17 -7.37 -5.15 5.44
CA ILE A 17 -6.34 -4.20 5.87
C ILE A 17 -6.51 -2.86 5.12
N GLY A 18 -6.72 -2.87 3.80
CA GLY A 18 -6.96 -1.66 3.03
C GLY A 18 -8.22 -0.92 3.47
N THR A 19 -9.29 -1.65 3.79
CA THR A 19 -10.52 -1.06 4.31
C THR A 19 -10.26 -0.34 5.64
N THR A 20 -9.55 -0.97 6.60
CA THR A 20 -9.26 -0.35 7.90
C THR A 20 -8.26 0.81 7.81
N GLU A 21 -7.36 0.78 6.83
CA GLU A 21 -6.36 1.83 6.62
C GLU A 21 -7.00 3.13 6.13
N PHE A 22 -7.87 3.03 5.13
CA PHE A 22 -8.38 4.20 4.42
C PHE A 22 -9.78 4.67 4.86
N SER A 23 -10.62 3.81 5.44
CA SER A 23 -11.98 4.22 5.87
C SER A 23 -12.00 5.34 6.94
N PRO A 24 -11.04 5.45 7.90
CA PRO A 24 -11.03 6.56 8.84
C PRO A 24 -10.90 7.93 8.17
N MET A 25 -10.30 8.01 6.98
CA MET A 25 -10.18 9.29 6.24
C MET A 25 -11.57 9.83 5.84
N GLY A 26 -12.48 8.93 5.40
CA GLY A 26 -13.86 9.29 5.09
C GLY A 26 -14.72 9.55 6.33
N LEU A 27 -14.38 8.93 7.47
CA LEU A 27 -15.14 9.01 8.71
C LEU A 27 -14.60 10.04 9.70
N LEU A 28 -13.57 10.79 9.36
CA LEU A 28 -12.86 11.66 10.29
C LEU A 28 -13.77 12.64 11.05
N PRO A 29 -14.73 13.36 10.41
CA PRO A 29 -15.63 14.25 11.12
C PRO A 29 -16.58 13.53 12.07
N VAL A 30 -17.02 12.30 11.72
CA VAL A 30 -17.93 11.49 12.56
C VAL A 30 -17.18 10.93 13.76
N ILE A 31 -15.95 10.46 13.57
CA ILE A 31 -15.08 9.98 14.65
C ILE A 31 -14.73 11.13 15.59
N ALA A 32 -14.33 12.31 15.07
CA ALA A 32 -13.97 13.47 15.87
C ALA A 32 -15.10 13.86 16.84
N ARG A 33 -16.33 13.95 16.33
CA ARG A 33 -17.52 14.20 17.17
C ARG A 33 -17.80 13.07 18.14
N GLY A 34 -17.57 11.83 17.75
CA GLY A 34 -17.88 10.65 18.56
C GLY A 34 -16.95 10.42 19.75
N VAL A 35 -15.74 11.01 19.74
CA VAL A 35 -14.76 10.95 20.84
C VAL A 35 -14.37 12.33 21.36
N ASP A 36 -15.17 13.36 21.01
CA ASP A 36 -15.08 14.76 21.48
C ASP A 36 -13.69 15.39 21.30
N VAL A 37 -13.16 15.33 20.08
CA VAL A 37 -11.88 15.95 19.72
C VAL A 37 -12.00 16.79 18.45
N SER A 38 -11.01 17.65 18.20
CA SER A 38 -10.93 18.39 16.94
C SER A 38 -10.62 17.46 15.75
N ILE A 39 -11.01 17.86 14.53
CA ILE A 39 -10.71 17.10 13.32
C ILE A 39 -9.20 16.89 13.15
N PRO A 40 -8.30 17.89 13.39
CA PRO A 40 -6.85 17.66 13.36
C PRO A 40 -6.38 16.61 14.36
N ALA A 41 -6.94 16.59 15.59
CA ALA A 41 -6.61 15.57 16.59
C ALA A 41 -7.08 14.19 16.13
N ALA A 42 -8.28 14.07 15.56
CA ALA A 42 -8.74 12.82 14.96
C ALA A 42 -7.84 12.36 13.79
N GLY A 43 -7.28 13.30 13.02
CA GLY A 43 -6.30 13.01 11.96
C GLY A 43 -5.02 12.33 12.48
N MET A 44 -4.63 12.57 13.74
CA MET A 44 -3.48 11.90 14.35
C MET A 44 -3.67 10.38 14.48
N LEU A 45 -4.92 9.87 14.46
CA LEU A 45 -5.20 8.44 14.43
C LEU A 45 -4.64 7.77 13.14
N ILE A 46 -4.67 8.50 12.03
CA ILE A 46 -4.14 8.04 10.74
C ILE A 46 -2.61 8.05 10.79
N SER A 47 -2.02 9.13 11.31
CA SER A 47 -0.56 9.26 11.45
C SER A 47 0.01 8.20 12.41
N ALA A 48 -0.64 7.97 13.54
CA ALA A 48 -0.23 6.95 14.50
C ALA A 48 -0.31 5.53 13.90
N TYR A 49 -1.33 5.26 13.09
CA TYR A 49 -1.42 4.00 12.34
C TYR A 49 -0.23 3.84 11.38
N ALA A 50 0.09 4.86 10.58
CA ALA A 50 1.21 4.83 9.64
C ALA A 50 2.57 4.62 10.33
N VAL A 51 2.83 5.32 11.45
CA VAL A 51 4.02 5.13 12.28
C VAL A 51 4.05 3.71 12.86
N GLY A 52 2.91 3.23 13.34
CA GLY A 52 2.77 1.88 13.86
C GLY A 52 3.04 0.81 12.79
N VAL A 53 2.67 1.03 11.53
CA VAL A 53 3.05 0.15 10.40
C VAL A 53 4.56 0.15 10.20
N MET A 54 5.21 1.32 10.18
CA MET A 54 6.65 1.43 9.98
C MET A 54 7.45 0.67 11.04
N VAL A 55 7.09 0.81 12.30
CA VAL A 55 7.76 0.13 13.43
C VAL A 55 7.31 -1.32 13.55
N GLY A 56 6.02 -1.58 13.38
CA GLY A 56 5.41 -2.90 13.52
C GLY A 56 5.86 -3.88 12.44
N ALA A 57 6.13 -3.42 11.22
CA ALA A 57 6.51 -4.29 10.11
C ALA A 57 7.77 -5.13 10.42
N PRO A 58 8.93 -4.55 10.73
CA PRO A 58 10.12 -5.33 11.09
C PRO A 58 9.95 -6.09 12.40
N LEU A 59 9.34 -5.45 13.42
CA LEU A 59 9.17 -6.05 14.74
C LEU A 59 8.36 -7.34 14.68
N MET A 60 7.16 -7.30 14.10
CA MET A 60 6.28 -8.45 14.02
C MET A 60 6.83 -9.53 13.10
N THR A 61 7.53 -9.15 12.03
CA THR A 61 8.18 -10.13 11.15
C THR A 61 9.27 -10.90 11.86
N LEU A 62 10.12 -10.22 12.64
CA LEU A 62 11.16 -10.88 13.43
C LEU A 62 10.57 -11.77 14.54
N LEU A 63 9.55 -11.27 15.26
CA LEU A 63 8.88 -12.05 16.30
C LEU A 63 8.20 -13.32 15.77
N LEU A 64 7.65 -13.27 14.55
CA LEU A 64 6.91 -14.37 13.95
C LEU A 64 7.75 -15.25 13.00
N SER A 65 8.99 -14.88 12.74
CA SER A 65 9.86 -15.54 11.75
C SER A 65 10.10 -17.04 12.01
N HIS A 66 10.08 -17.47 13.28
CA HIS A 66 10.21 -18.87 13.68
C HIS A 66 8.89 -19.66 13.59
N ARG A 67 7.76 -18.97 13.37
CA ARG A 67 6.45 -19.62 13.25
C ARG A 67 6.19 -20.10 11.82
N ALA A 68 5.37 -21.14 11.69
CA ALA A 68 4.84 -21.54 10.38
C ALA A 68 4.10 -20.35 9.74
N ARG A 69 4.34 -20.07 8.47
CA ARG A 69 3.80 -18.89 7.74
C ARG A 69 2.28 -18.75 7.86
N ARG A 70 1.56 -19.90 7.79
CA ARG A 70 0.11 -19.95 8.02
C ARG A 70 -0.26 -19.44 9.41
N SER A 71 0.38 -19.94 10.47
CA SER A 71 0.11 -19.54 11.85
C SER A 71 0.47 -18.07 12.09
N ALA A 72 1.58 -17.59 11.49
CA ALA A 72 1.98 -16.19 11.56
C ALA A 72 0.94 -15.25 10.92
N LEU A 73 0.46 -15.57 9.70
CA LEU A 73 -0.55 -14.77 9.01
C LEU A 73 -1.89 -14.77 9.74
N ILE A 74 -2.32 -15.92 10.28
CA ILE A 74 -3.55 -16.01 11.09
C ILE A 74 -3.41 -15.20 12.38
N PHE A 75 -2.26 -15.24 13.05
CA PHE A 75 -1.99 -14.45 14.25
C PHE A 75 -2.02 -12.93 13.95
N LEU A 76 -1.42 -12.52 12.83
CA LEU A 76 -1.49 -11.13 12.39
C LEU A 76 -2.93 -10.68 12.13
N MET A 77 -3.76 -11.52 11.51
CA MET A 77 -5.18 -11.21 11.31
C MET A 77 -5.99 -11.27 12.61
N ALA A 78 -5.54 -12.04 13.61
CA ALA A 78 -6.14 -11.98 14.95
C ALA A 78 -5.86 -10.63 15.64
N ILE A 79 -4.63 -10.10 15.55
CA ILE A 79 -4.28 -8.75 16.02
C ILE A 79 -5.14 -7.70 15.29
N PHE A 80 -5.28 -7.83 13.97
CA PHE A 80 -6.14 -6.97 13.16
C PHE A 80 -7.59 -6.97 13.65
N THR A 81 -8.15 -8.16 13.86
CA THR A 81 -9.53 -8.33 14.33
C THR A 81 -9.71 -7.73 15.72
N LEU A 82 -8.81 -8.06 16.65
CA LEU A 82 -8.84 -7.53 18.02
C LEU A 82 -8.73 -6.00 18.02
N GLY A 83 -7.80 -5.44 17.26
CA GLY A 83 -7.62 -3.98 17.18
C GLY A 83 -8.86 -3.27 16.62
N ASN A 84 -9.53 -3.84 15.62
CA ASN A 84 -10.78 -3.27 15.10
C ASN A 84 -11.97 -3.45 16.06
N VAL A 85 -12.05 -4.56 16.81
CA VAL A 85 -13.04 -4.71 17.88
C VAL A 85 -12.80 -3.67 18.97
N LEU A 86 -11.57 -3.50 19.43
CA LEU A 86 -11.22 -2.47 20.42
C LEU A 86 -11.53 -1.05 19.92
N SER A 87 -11.29 -0.78 18.63
CA SER A 87 -11.70 0.49 18.01
C SER A 87 -13.22 0.68 18.03
N ALA A 88 -13.99 -0.38 17.78
CA ALA A 88 -15.45 -0.32 17.78
C ALA A 88 -16.04 -0.02 19.18
N ILE A 89 -15.41 -0.51 20.24
CA ILE A 89 -15.88 -0.32 21.62
C ILE A 89 -15.13 0.81 22.36
N ALA A 90 -14.24 1.53 21.71
CA ALA A 90 -13.44 2.60 22.32
C ALA A 90 -14.34 3.69 22.91
N PRO A 91 -14.25 3.96 24.25
CA PRO A 91 -15.05 4.98 24.89
C PRO A 91 -14.52 6.39 24.64
N ASP A 92 -13.23 6.54 24.40
CA ASP A 92 -12.51 7.82 24.30
C ASP A 92 -11.42 7.79 23.22
N TYR A 93 -10.84 8.96 22.96
CA TYR A 93 -9.81 9.16 21.95
C TYR A 93 -8.54 8.35 22.21
N MET A 94 -8.09 8.24 23.47
CA MET A 94 -6.84 7.55 23.80
C MET A 94 -6.97 6.04 23.58
N THR A 95 -8.09 5.46 24.01
CA THR A 95 -8.40 4.05 23.77
C THR A 95 -8.47 3.75 22.26
N LEU A 96 -9.10 4.65 21.49
CA LEU A 96 -9.15 4.54 20.04
C LEU A 96 -7.75 4.64 19.43
N MET A 97 -6.91 5.57 19.87
CA MET A 97 -5.52 5.72 19.42
C MET A 97 -4.71 4.43 19.66
N LEU A 98 -4.76 3.89 20.87
CA LEU A 98 -4.06 2.65 21.21
C LEU A 98 -4.54 1.45 20.40
N SER A 99 -5.84 1.37 20.15
CA SER A 99 -6.41 0.30 19.30
C SER A 99 -5.96 0.42 17.85
N ARG A 100 -5.80 1.66 17.34
CA ARG A 100 -5.27 1.91 15.98
C ARG A 100 -3.79 1.52 15.87
N ILE A 101 -2.99 1.85 16.89
CA ILE A 101 -1.57 1.41 16.96
C ILE A 101 -1.50 -0.11 17.01
N LEU A 102 -2.31 -0.78 17.84
CA LEU A 102 -2.38 -2.23 17.89
C LEU A 102 -2.73 -2.82 16.51
N THR A 103 -3.78 -2.29 15.86
CA THR A 103 -4.20 -2.74 14.53
C THR A 103 -3.08 -2.61 13.51
N SER A 104 -2.30 -1.52 13.55
CA SER A 104 -1.24 -1.24 12.58
C SER A 104 -0.08 -2.25 12.61
N LEU A 105 0.16 -2.91 13.76
CA LEU A 105 1.24 -3.90 13.91
C LEU A 105 1.12 -5.07 12.94
N ASN A 106 -0.10 -5.44 12.52
CA ASN A 106 -0.30 -6.52 11.57
C ASN A 106 0.08 -6.15 10.14
N HIS A 107 -0.13 -4.89 9.74
CA HIS A 107 -0.18 -4.45 8.34
C HIS A 107 1.10 -4.79 7.57
N GLY A 108 2.23 -4.23 7.98
CA GLY A 108 3.49 -4.41 7.27
C GLY A 108 3.99 -5.86 7.26
N ALA A 109 3.83 -6.56 8.37
CA ALA A 109 4.20 -7.97 8.48
C ALA A 109 3.27 -8.87 7.65
N PHE A 110 1.95 -8.58 7.59
CA PHE A 110 1.02 -9.33 6.76
C PHE A 110 1.37 -9.22 5.28
N PHE A 111 1.55 -8.00 4.77
CA PHE A 111 1.94 -7.79 3.38
C PHE A 111 3.33 -8.34 3.08
N GLY A 112 4.27 -8.20 4.01
CA GLY A 112 5.62 -8.71 3.87
C GLY A 112 5.67 -10.24 3.78
N LEU A 113 5.19 -10.94 4.79
CA LEU A 113 5.13 -12.40 4.83
C LEU A 113 4.16 -12.96 3.77
N GLY A 114 3.04 -12.28 3.54
CA GLY A 114 2.07 -12.63 2.51
C GLY A 114 2.66 -12.57 1.11
N SER A 115 3.50 -11.57 0.79
CA SER A 115 4.21 -11.50 -0.50
C SER A 115 5.15 -12.69 -0.71
N VAL A 116 5.87 -13.11 0.34
CA VAL A 116 6.72 -14.30 0.29
C VAL A 116 5.89 -15.57 0.07
N VAL A 117 4.75 -15.70 0.76
CA VAL A 117 3.82 -16.81 0.56
C VAL A 117 3.23 -16.78 -0.85
N ALA A 118 2.76 -15.63 -1.32
CA ALA A 118 2.22 -15.47 -2.67
C ALA A 118 3.22 -15.91 -3.75
N ALA A 119 4.47 -15.48 -3.62
CA ALA A 119 5.55 -15.86 -4.53
C ALA A 119 5.90 -17.36 -4.44
N SER A 120 5.70 -18.01 -3.29
CA SER A 120 6.05 -19.42 -3.06
C SER A 120 5.03 -20.43 -3.60
N VAL A 121 3.77 -20.00 -3.82
CA VAL A 121 2.68 -20.88 -4.28
C VAL A 121 2.49 -20.88 -5.79
N VAL A 122 3.41 -20.26 -6.52
CA VAL A 122 3.40 -20.16 -7.99
C VAL A 122 4.79 -20.40 -8.58
N PRO A 123 4.89 -20.79 -9.87
CA PRO A 123 6.17 -20.89 -10.56
C PRO A 123 6.95 -19.56 -10.59
N LYS A 124 8.28 -19.62 -10.66
CA LYS A 124 9.17 -18.44 -10.62
C LYS A 124 8.78 -17.33 -11.61
N HIS A 125 8.32 -17.69 -12.81
CA HIS A 125 7.91 -16.73 -13.85
C HIS A 125 6.53 -16.07 -13.60
N LYS A 126 5.85 -16.36 -12.49
CA LYS A 126 4.54 -15.78 -12.12
C LYS A 126 4.55 -15.13 -10.72
N GLN A 127 5.71 -14.95 -10.12
CA GLN A 127 5.81 -14.46 -8.75
C GLN A 127 5.30 -13.03 -8.60
N ALA A 128 5.62 -12.14 -9.53
CA ALA A 128 5.15 -10.76 -9.48
C ALA A 128 3.62 -10.66 -9.68
N SER A 129 3.05 -11.47 -10.58
CA SER A 129 1.60 -11.57 -10.75
C SER A 129 0.90 -12.12 -9.51
N ALA A 130 1.53 -13.05 -8.79
CA ALA A 130 0.97 -13.58 -7.53
C ALA A 130 0.96 -12.52 -6.42
N VAL A 131 2.05 -11.76 -6.29
CA VAL A 131 2.12 -10.61 -5.37
C VAL A 131 1.07 -9.56 -5.76
N ALA A 132 0.94 -9.24 -7.05
CA ALA A 132 -0.10 -8.33 -7.54
C ALA A 132 -1.51 -8.84 -7.21
N THR A 133 -1.76 -10.15 -7.28
CA THR A 133 -3.07 -10.74 -6.90
C THR A 133 -3.38 -10.50 -5.43
N MET A 134 -2.40 -10.59 -4.53
CA MET A 134 -2.59 -10.22 -3.13
C MET A 134 -2.90 -8.72 -2.97
N PHE A 135 -2.12 -7.85 -3.62
CA PHE A 135 -2.35 -6.40 -3.59
C PHE A 135 -3.64 -5.96 -4.29
N MET A 136 -4.23 -6.80 -5.15
CA MET A 136 -5.55 -6.55 -5.72
C MET A 136 -6.62 -6.41 -4.63
N GLY A 137 -6.49 -7.13 -3.51
CA GLY A 137 -7.35 -6.93 -2.34
C GLY A 137 -7.33 -5.48 -1.85
N LEU A 138 -6.15 -4.86 -1.76
CA LEU A 138 -5.99 -3.47 -1.36
C LEU A 138 -6.64 -2.49 -2.35
N THR A 139 -6.47 -2.72 -3.66
CA THR A 139 -7.09 -1.84 -4.68
C THR A 139 -8.62 -1.98 -4.70
N LEU A 140 -9.14 -3.21 -4.53
CA LEU A 140 -10.57 -3.46 -4.40
C LEU A 140 -11.16 -2.85 -3.12
N ALA A 141 -10.37 -2.79 -2.03
CA ALA A 141 -10.79 -2.10 -0.82
C ALA A 141 -11.02 -0.60 -1.08
N ASN A 142 -10.19 0.04 -1.89
CA ASN A 142 -10.40 1.45 -2.27
C ASN A 142 -11.65 1.67 -3.12
N ILE A 143 -12.04 0.70 -3.96
CA ILE A 143 -13.22 0.80 -4.84
C ILE A 143 -14.52 0.52 -4.08
N GLY A 144 -14.52 -0.48 -3.20
CA GLY A 144 -15.72 -0.98 -2.55
C GLY A 144 -15.69 -0.98 -1.03
N GLY A 145 -14.58 -1.42 -0.42
CA GLY A 145 -14.46 -1.57 1.03
C GLY A 145 -14.53 -0.24 1.77
N VAL A 146 -13.76 0.75 1.32
CA VAL A 146 -13.70 2.09 1.94
C VAL A 146 -15.04 2.84 1.79
N PRO A 147 -15.65 2.93 0.59
CA PRO A 147 -16.97 3.54 0.46
C PRO A 147 -18.05 2.84 1.29
N ALA A 148 -18.07 1.50 1.31
CA ALA A 148 -19.03 0.74 2.11
C ALA A 148 -18.85 0.99 3.62
N ALA A 149 -17.59 0.99 4.10
CA ALA A 149 -17.28 1.27 5.50
C ALA A 149 -17.61 2.72 5.89
N THR A 150 -17.36 3.68 4.98
CA THR A 150 -17.71 5.09 5.18
C THR A 150 -19.23 5.27 5.26
N TRP A 151 -19.97 4.70 4.29
CA TRP A 151 -21.43 4.73 4.30
C TRP A 151 -22.01 4.13 5.59
N LEU A 152 -21.51 2.96 6.00
CA LEU A 152 -21.93 2.31 7.24
C LEU A 152 -21.66 3.19 8.45
N GLY A 153 -20.50 3.82 8.50
CA GLY A 153 -20.10 4.68 9.61
C GLY A 153 -20.88 5.99 9.68
N GLU A 154 -21.30 6.54 8.56
CA GLU A 154 -22.13 7.74 8.49
C GLU A 154 -23.59 7.47 8.82
N THR A 155 -24.14 6.30 8.42
CA THR A 155 -25.56 5.97 8.57
C THR A 155 -25.89 5.30 9.91
N ILE A 156 -25.07 4.37 10.37
CA ILE A 156 -25.32 3.55 11.57
C ILE A 156 -24.37 3.97 12.70
N GLY A 157 -23.20 4.48 12.37
CA GLY A 157 -22.20 4.96 13.30
C GLY A 157 -20.82 4.39 13.06
N TRP A 158 -19.79 5.20 13.27
CA TRP A 158 -18.39 4.86 12.98
C TRP A 158 -17.89 3.59 13.69
N ARG A 159 -18.44 3.27 14.85
CA ARG A 159 -18.14 2.04 15.59
C ARG A 159 -18.54 0.79 14.83
N MET A 160 -19.67 0.84 14.12
CA MET A 160 -20.13 -0.28 13.29
C MET A 160 -19.25 -0.51 12.08
N SER A 161 -18.63 0.55 11.53
CA SER A 161 -17.64 0.43 10.46
C SER A 161 -16.41 -0.38 10.92
N PHE A 162 -15.89 -0.11 12.12
CA PHE A 162 -14.79 -0.90 12.70
C PHE A 162 -15.20 -2.34 13.02
N LEU A 163 -16.42 -2.54 13.51
CA LEU A 163 -16.94 -3.89 13.79
C LEU A 163 -17.11 -4.72 12.50
N ALA A 164 -17.63 -4.11 11.43
CA ALA A 164 -17.72 -4.76 10.13
C ALA A 164 -16.33 -5.12 9.58
N THR A 165 -15.36 -4.23 9.77
CA THR A 165 -13.97 -4.48 9.38
C THR A 165 -13.34 -5.60 10.22
N ALA A 166 -13.67 -5.70 11.52
CA ALA A 166 -13.28 -6.85 12.34
C ALA A 166 -13.86 -8.16 11.79
N GLY A 167 -15.08 -8.15 11.28
CA GLY A 167 -15.70 -9.30 10.58
C GLY A 167 -14.90 -9.74 9.36
N LEU A 168 -14.36 -8.79 8.58
CA LEU A 168 -13.43 -9.11 7.47
C LEU A 168 -12.16 -9.81 7.97
N GLY A 169 -11.68 -9.43 9.15
CA GLY A 169 -10.56 -10.09 9.80
C GLY A 169 -10.85 -11.56 10.12
N VAL A 170 -12.04 -11.86 10.66
CA VAL A 170 -12.48 -13.23 10.92
C VAL A 170 -12.57 -14.04 9.62
N ILE A 171 -13.18 -13.47 8.58
CA ILE A 171 -13.28 -14.11 7.25
C ILE A 171 -11.89 -14.40 6.70
N SER A 172 -10.94 -13.47 6.85
CA SER A 172 -9.56 -13.66 6.42
C SER A 172 -8.87 -14.79 7.20
N MET A 173 -9.01 -14.84 8.53
CA MET A 173 -8.44 -15.94 9.35
C MET A 173 -8.98 -17.31 8.92
N VAL A 174 -10.30 -17.42 8.71
CA VAL A 174 -10.93 -18.65 8.23
C VAL A 174 -10.41 -19.02 6.84
N SER A 175 -10.35 -18.06 5.92
CA SER A 175 -9.84 -18.27 4.56
C SER A 175 -8.38 -18.76 4.57
N LEU A 176 -7.51 -18.13 5.37
CA LEU A 176 -6.09 -18.54 5.53
C LEU A 176 -5.97 -19.93 6.17
N PHE A 177 -6.84 -20.24 7.14
CA PHE A 177 -6.84 -21.52 7.81
C PHE A 177 -7.12 -22.68 6.85
N PHE A 178 -8.06 -22.54 5.94
CA PHE A 178 -8.41 -23.60 5.00
C PHE A 178 -7.55 -23.62 3.73
N SER A 179 -7.01 -22.46 3.31
CA SER A 179 -6.32 -22.33 2.03
C SER A 179 -4.81 -22.55 2.11
N LEU A 180 -4.18 -22.26 3.26
CA LEU A 180 -2.73 -22.41 3.39
C LEU A 180 -2.36 -23.77 4.01
N PRO A 181 -1.32 -24.44 3.47
CA PRO A 181 -0.84 -25.69 4.04
C PRO A 181 -0.27 -25.49 5.45
N LYS A 182 -0.37 -26.53 6.28
CA LYS A 182 0.31 -26.59 7.57
C LYS A 182 1.82 -26.70 7.31
N GLY A 183 2.51 -25.59 7.14
CA GLY A 183 3.96 -25.57 6.99
C GLY A 183 4.66 -25.88 8.32
N GLY A 184 5.89 -26.39 8.24
CA GLY A 184 6.77 -26.51 9.41
C GLY A 184 7.20 -25.15 9.95
N ALA A 185 7.68 -25.13 11.19
CA ALA A 185 8.32 -23.95 11.76
C ALA A 185 9.57 -23.58 10.93
N GLY A 186 9.77 -22.31 10.66
CA GLY A 186 10.99 -21.82 10.04
C GLY A 186 12.20 -21.98 10.97
N ALA A 187 13.40 -21.91 10.41
CA ALA A 187 14.62 -21.78 11.22
C ALA A 187 14.52 -20.51 12.06
N ARG A 188 15.10 -20.51 13.26
CA ARG A 188 15.18 -19.29 14.08
C ARG A 188 15.99 -18.23 13.32
N PRO A 189 15.47 -17.00 13.20
CA PRO A 189 16.18 -15.96 12.48
C PRO A 189 17.47 -15.61 13.22
N GLU A 190 18.53 -15.47 12.49
CA GLU A 190 19.72 -14.82 13.00
C GLU A 190 19.53 -13.30 12.83
N VAL A 191 18.84 -12.69 13.79
CA VAL A 191 18.42 -11.28 13.73
C VAL A 191 19.54 -10.34 13.27
N LYS A 192 20.76 -10.53 13.78
CA LYS A 192 21.94 -9.73 13.38
C LYS A 192 22.26 -9.89 11.88
N LYS A 193 22.18 -11.11 11.35
CA LYS A 193 22.44 -11.37 9.93
C LYS A 193 21.33 -10.80 9.04
N GLU A 194 20.08 -10.98 9.43
CA GLU A 194 18.95 -10.42 8.67
C GLU A 194 18.99 -8.89 8.64
N LEU A 195 19.29 -8.24 9.76
CA LEU A 195 19.48 -6.79 9.81
C LEU A 195 20.69 -6.32 8.98
N ALA A 196 21.79 -7.09 8.98
CA ALA A 196 22.95 -6.77 8.14
C ALA A 196 22.62 -6.83 6.64
N VAL A 197 21.71 -7.72 6.21
CA VAL A 197 21.22 -7.77 4.83
C VAL A 197 20.53 -6.45 4.46
N LEU A 198 19.70 -5.89 5.35
CA LEU A 198 18.99 -4.63 5.09
C LEU A 198 19.95 -3.44 4.92
N MET A 199 21.11 -3.46 5.57
CA MET A 199 22.12 -2.39 5.47
C MET A 199 22.98 -2.45 4.20
N ARG A 200 22.81 -3.46 3.35
CA ARG A 200 23.51 -3.54 2.06
C ARG A 200 23.04 -2.41 1.15
N SER A 201 23.99 -1.76 0.47
CA SER A 201 23.70 -0.62 -0.41
C SER A 201 22.64 -0.91 -1.49
N GLN A 202 22.59 -2.14 -2.00
CA GLN A 202 21.61 -2.59 -2.99
C GLN A 202 20.19 -2.65 -2.40
N VAL A 203 20.04 -3.11 -1.15
CA VAL A 203 18.76 -3.18 -0.44
C VAL A 203 18.29 -1.77 -0.08
N LEU A 204 19.18 -0.94 0.47
CA LEU A 204 18.89 0.47 0.78
C LEU A 204 18.48 1.24 -0.49
N SER A 205 19.15 1.02 -1.62
CA SER A 205 18.75 1.61 -2.90
C SER A 205 17.37 1.16 -3.37
N ALA A 206 17.03 -0.13 -3.17
CA ALA A 206 15.71 -0.65 -3.51
C ALA A 206 14.63 -0.05 -2.60
N LEU A 207 14.86 0.01 -1.29
CA LEU A 207 13.96 0.65 -0.33
C LEU A 207 13.78 2.15 -0.61
N LEU A 208 14.87 2.87 -0.92
CA LEU A 208 14.78 4.28 -1.30
C LEU A 208 13.98 4.48 -2.59
N THR A 209 14.09 3.58 -3.56
CA THR A 209 13.25 3.60 -4.76
C THR A 209 11.76 3.45 -4.40
N THR A 210 11.45 2.60 -3.41
CA THR A 210 10.09 2.44 -2.89
C THR A 210 9.59 3.71 -2.21
N VAL A 211 10.41 4.32 -1.34
CA VAL A 211 10.09 5.61 -0.68
C VAL A 211 9.76 6.68 -1.71
N LEU A 212 10.58 6.82 -2.75
CA LEU A 212 10.36 7.84 -3.78
C LEU A 212 9.15 7.50 -4.67
N GLY A 213 8.96 6.24 -5.05
CA GLY A 213 7.80 5.81 -5.84
C GLY A 213 6.48 6.06 -5.12
N ALA A 214 6.40 5.68 -3.84
CA ALA A 214 5.26 5.96 -2.98
C ALA A 214 5.11 7.46 -2.71
N GLY A 215 6.22 8.16 -2.50
CA GLY A 215 6.24 9.61 -2.31
C GLY A 215 5.66 10.36 -3.50
N ALA A 216 6.01 9.97 -4.71
CA ALA A 216 5.44 10.55 -5.93
C ALA A 216 3.91 10.41 -5.97
N MET A 217 3.39 9.22 -5.61
CA MET A 217 1.96 8.99 -5.50
C MET A 217 1.30 9.93 -4.48
N PHE A 218 1.79 9.92 -3.25
CA PHE A 218 1.14 10.62 -2.14
C PHE A 218 1.31 12.13 -2.18
N THR A 219 2.28 12.65 -2.93
CA THR A 219 2.38 14.08 -3.23
C THR A 219 1.10 14.61 -3.89
N LEU A 220 0.52 13.85 -4.81
CA LEU A 220 -0.75 14.24 -5.45
C LEU A 220 -1.97 13.68 -4.71
N TYR A 221 -1.94 12.40 -4.31
CA TYR A 221 -3.11 11.73 -3.74
C TYR A 221 -3.67 12.43 -2.51
N THR A 222 -2.78 12.90 -1.63
CA THR A 222 -3.17 13.62 -0.40
C THR A 222 -3.97 14.90 -0.70
N TYR A 223 -3.66 15.56 -1.81
CA TYR A 223 -4.27 16.83 -2.20
C TYR A 223 -5.17 16.73 -3.43
N ILE A 224 -5.59 15.53 -3.79
CA ILE A 224 -6.33 15.28 -5.04
C ILE A 224 -7.62 16.10 -5.12
N SER A 225 -8.36 16.19 -4.02
CA SER A 225 -9.62 16.95 -3.96
C SER A 225 -9.38 18.45 -4.21
N PRO A 226 -8.53 19.15 -3.44
CA PRO A 226 -8.28 20.58 -3.71
C PRO A 226 -7.60 20.82 -5.06
N VAL A 227 -6.78 19.89 -5.57
CA VAL A 227 -6.20 20.00 -6.91
C VAL A 227 -7.29 19.97 -7.99
N LEU A 228 -8.22 19.01 -7.94
CA LEU A 228 -9.34 18.92 -8.88
C LEU A 228 -10.30 20.12 -8.75
N GLN A 229 -10.60 20.56 -7.52
CA GLN A 229 -11.44 21.73 -7.30
C GLN A 229 -10.79 23.01 -7.85
N SER A 230 -9.48 23.15 -7.72
CA SER A 230 -8.75 24.33 -8.20
C SER A 230 -8.55 24.36 -9.72
N ILE A 231 -8.23 23.21 -10.35
CA ILE A 231 -7.86 23.14 -11.78
C ILE A 231 -9.08 22.89 -12.66
N THR A 232 -9.95 21.94 -12.24
CA THR A 232 -11.13 21.49 -13.01
C THR A 232 -12.38 22.26 -12.61
N HIS A 233 -12.35 23.02 -11.50
CA HIS A 233 -13.52 23.57 -10.82
C HIS A 233 -14.54 22.48 -10.44
N ALA A 234 -14.01 21.33 -10.03
CA ALA A 234 -14.75 20.09 -9.78
C ALA A 234 -15.77 20.26 -8.65
N THR A 235 -16.99 19.76 -8.88
CA THR A 235 -18.00 19.61 -7.82
C THR A 235 -17.62 18.47 -6.88
N PRO A 236 -18.12 18.42 -5.63
CA PRO A 236 -17.87 17.31 -4.71
C PRO A 236 -18.27 15.95 -5.29
N VAL A 237 -19.35 15.88 -6.06
CA VAL A 237 -19.83 14.66 -6.74
C VAL A 237 -18.80 14.21 -7.79
N PHE A 238 -18.28 15.14 -8.58
CA PHE A 238 -17.25 14.84 -9.58
C PHE A 238 -15.95 14.36 -8.91
N VAL A 239 -15.51 15.00 -7.82
CA VAL A 239 -14.33 14.53 -7.04
C VAL A 239 -14.54 13.09 -6.56
N THR A 240 -15.71 12.75 -6.03
CA THR A 240 -16.04 11.38 -5.62
C THR A 240 -15.94 10.40 -6.78
N ALA A 241 -16.47 10.76 -7.96
CA ALA A 241 -16.35 9.94 -9.16
C ALA A 241 -14.88 9.75 -9.57
N MET A 242 -14.04 10.79 -9.46
CA MET A 242 -12.60 10.69 -9.75
C MET A 242 -11.88 9.75 -8.78
N LEU A 243 -12.23 9.74 -7.50
CA LEU A 243 -11.66 8.79 -6.54
C LEU A 243 -11.98 7.33 -6.90
N VAL A 244 -13.21 7.06 -7.39
CA VAL A 244 -13.57 5.73 -7.91
C VAL A 244 -12.74 5.38 -9.16
N LEU A 245 -12.60 6.30 -10.10
CA LEU A 245 -11.79 6.11 -11.31
C LEU A 245 -10.32 5.88 -10.98
N ILE A 246 -9.77 6.57 -9.99
CA ILE A 246 -8.42 6.32 -9.46
C ILE A 246 -8.31 4.88 -8.94
N GLY A 247 -9.29 4.39 -8.17
CA GLY A 247 -9.33 3.00 -7.69
C GLY A 247 -9.36 1.98 -8.82
N VAL A 248 -10.12 2.25 -9.90
CA VAL A 248 -10.10 1.44 -11.12
C VAL A 248 -8.71 1.48 -11.75
N GLY A 249 -8.11 2.66 -11.88
CA GLY A 249 -6.73 2.82 -12.36
C GLY A 249 -5.75 2.00 -11.52
N PHE A 250 -5.83 2.07 -10.18
CA PHE A 250 -5.01 1.26 -9.26
C PHE A 250 -5.11 -0.24 -9.58
N SER A 251 -6.32 -0.76 -9.80
CA SER A 251 -6.54 -2.18 -10.11
C SER A 251 -5.94 -2.58 -11.44
N ILE A 252 -6.13 -1.77 -12.48
CA ILE A 252 -5.54 -1.97 -13.81
C ILE A 252 -4.01 -1.95 -13.71
N GLY A 253 -3.45 -0.93 -13.05
CA GLY A 253 -2.02 -0.77 -12.87
C GLY A 253 -1.39 -1.92 -12.11
N ASN A 254 -1.98 -2.31 -10.98
CA ASN A 254 -1.50 -3.43 -10.19
C ASN A 254 -1.45 -4.74 -11.00
N TYR A 255 -2.48 -5.02 -11.79
CA TYR A 255 -2.51 -6.19 -12.67
C TYR A 255 -1.43 -6.13 -13.76
N LEU A 256 -1.32 -5.00 -14.47
CA LEU A 256 -0.32 -4.82 -15.52
C LEU A 256 1.10 -4.84 -14.95
N GLY A 257 1.32 -4.17 -13.83
CA GLY A 257 2.60 -4.12 -13.12
C GLY A 257 3.08 -5.51 -12.72
N GLY A 258 2.21 -6.33 -12.15
CA GLY A 258 2.52 -7.72 -11.81
C GLY A 258 2.88 -8.55 -13.03
N LYS A 259 2.04 -8.51 -14.08
CA LYS A 259 2.23 -9.29 -15.31
C LYS A 259 3.50 -8.91 -16.08
N LEU A 260 3.81 -7.62 -16.16
CA LEU A 260 5.00 -7.14 -16.85
C LEU A 260 6.27 -7.35 -16.01
N ALA A 261 6.18 -7.24 -14.67
CA ALA A 261 7.30 -7.52 -13.78
C ALA A 261 7.71 -9.00 -13.76
N ASP A 262 6.82 -9.92 -14.10
CA ASP A 262 7.18 -11.33 -14.31
C ASP A 262 8.19 -11.49 -15.45
N ARG A 263 8.14 -10.60 -16.48
CA ARG A 263 9.11 -10.59 -17.60
C ARG A 263 10.37 -9.81 -17.23
N SER A 264 10.22 -8.58 -16.70
CA SER A 264 11.33 -7.73 -16.29
C SER A 264 10.90 -6.76 -15.20
N VAL A 265 11.41 -6.93 -13.99
CA VAL A 265 11.15 -6.01 -12.86
C VAL A 265 11.68 -4.61 -13.17
N ASN A 266 12.93 -4.52 -13.62
CA ASN A 266 13.56 -3.23 -13.92
C ASN A 266 12.92 -2.54 -15.13
N GLY A 267 12.56 -3.29 -16.17
CA GLY A 267 11.85 -2.77 -17.35
C GLY A 267 10.50 -2.19 -16.98
N THR A 268 9.72 -2.91 -16.16
CA THR A 268 8.42 -2.47 -15.67
C THR A 268 8.52 -1.20 -14.81
N LEU A 269 9.49 -1.15 -13.88
CA LEU A 269 9.74 0.04 -13.07
C LEU A 269 10.10 1.26 -13.92
N LYS A 270 11.02 1.11 -14.89
CA LYS A 270 11.40 2.21 -15.78
C LYS A 270 10.21 2.73 -16.58
N GLY A 271 9.43 1.83 -17.18
CA GLY A 271 8.26 2.21 -18.00
C GLY A 271 7.19 2.93 -17.20
N PHE A 272 6.81 2.40 -16.04
CA PHE A 272 5.72 2.99 -15.24
C PHE A 272 6.14 4.20 -14.41
N LEU A 273 7.40 4.30 -13.95
CA LEU A 273 7.91 5.53 -13.33
C LEU A 273 8.02 6.65 -14.36
N LEU A 274 8.41 6.35 -15.60
CA LEU A 274 8.40 7.33 -16.70
C LEU A 274 6.96 7.77 -17.02
N LEU A 275 6.02 6.82 -17.15
CA LEU A 275 4.60 7.13 -17.36
C LEU A 275 4.04 7.99 -16.21
N LEU A 276 4.38 7.64 -14.96
CA LEU A 276 3.97 8.40 -13.78
C LEU A 276 4.49 9.84 -13.84
N MET A 277 5.78 10.01 -14.14
CA MET A 277 6.39 11.34 -14.29
C MET A 277 5.70 12.15 -15.39
N VAL A 278 5.48 11.57 -16.56
CA VAL A 278 4.87 12.26 -17.71
C VAL A 278 3.42 12.63 -17.43
N ILE A 279 2.62 11.70 -16.90
CA ILE A 279 1.21 12.01 -16.61
C ILE A 279 1.08 13.09 -15.53
N MET A 280 1.93 13.07 -14.49
CA MET A 280 1.91 14.10 -13.46
C MET A 280 2.30 15.49 -13.99
N LEU A 281 3.22 15.58 -14.96
CA LEU A 281 3.52 16.84 -15.67
C LEU A 281 2.37 17.28 -16.56
N ALA A 282 1.60 16.34 -17.10
CA ALA A 282 0.47 16.64 -17.99
C ALA A 282 -0.82 17.02 -17.25
N ILE A 283 -1.02 16.58 -15.99
CA ILE A 283 -2.23 16.84 -15.20
C ILE A 283 -2.62 18.34 -15.15
N PRO A 284 -1.73 19.32 -14.91
CA PRO A 284 -2.08 20.73 -14.86
C PRO A 284 -2.73 21.26 -16.16
N PHE A 285 -2.48 20.60 -17.27
CA PHE A 285 -3.02 20.96 -18.59
C PHE A 285 -4.26 20.12 -18.93
N LEU A 286 -4.20 18.80 -18.72
CA LEU A 286 -5.28 17.88 -19.05
C LEU A 286 -6.50 18.06 -18.14
N ALA A 287 -6.28 18.29 -16.84
CA ALA A 287 -7.34 18.42 -15.87
C ALA A 287 -8.10 19.75 -15.91
N ARG A 288 -7.88 20.60 -16.92
CA ARG A 288 -8.65 21.84 -17.11
C ARG A 288 -10.11 21.61 -17.53
N ASN A 289 -10.44 20.41 -17.96
CA ASN A 289 -11.80 19.97 -18.23
C ASN A 289 -12.06 18.59 -17.63
N GLU A 290 -13.33 18.26 -17.43
CA GLU A 290 -13.75 17.04 -16.75
C GLU A 290 -13.29 15.75 -17.46
N PHE A 291 -13.32 15.72 -18.79
CA PHE A 291 -12.89 14.54 -19.56
C PHE A 291 -11.38 14.30 -19.43
N GLY A 292 -10.58 15.35 -19.57
CA GLY A 292 -9.13 15.28 -19.37
C GLY A 292 -8.76 14.94 -17.93
N ALA A 293 -9.49 15.44 -16.94
CA ALA A 293 -9.35 15.06 -15.55
C ALA A 293 -9.62 13.55 -15.35
N ALA A 294 -10.73 13.03 -15.90
CA ALA A 294 -11.08 11.60 -15.77
C ALA A 294 -10.00 10.68 -16.37
N ILE A 295 -9.54 10.96 -17.59
CA ILE A 295 -8.49 10.18 -18.24
C ILE A 295 -7.19 10.27 -17.42
N SER A 296 -6.80 11.48 -17.00
CA SER A 296 -5.54 11.66 -16.26
C SER A 296 -5.56 10.96 -14.92
N MET A 297 -6.70 10.90 -14.21
CA MET A 297 -6.84 10.18 -12.94
C MET A 297 -6.74 8.66 -13.11
N VAL A 298 -7.35 8.10 -14.16
CA VAL A 298 -7.22 6.67 -14.46
C VAL A 298 -5.77 6.30 -14.83
N VAL A 299 -5.14 7.07 -15.73
CA VAL A 299 -3.77 6.81 -16.19
C VAL A 299 -2.77 6.98 -15.04
N TRP A 300 -2.93 8.05 -14.24
CA TRP A 300 -2.11 8.28 -13.06
C TRP A 300 -2.27 7.16 -12.02
N GLY A 301 -3.51 6.76 -11.74
CA GLY A 301 -3.78 5.64 -10.86
C GLY A 301 -3.13 4.34 -11.36
N ALA A 302 -3.26 4.05 -12.65
CA ALA A 302 -2.65 2.88 -13.25
C ALA A 302 -1.11 2.92 -13.18
N ALA A 303 -0.49 4.06 -13.52
CA ALA A 303 0.96 4.24 -13.45
C ALA A 303 1.48 4.05 -12.03
N THR A 304 0.77 4.61 -11.05
CA THR A 304 1.14 4.55 -9.63
C THR A 304 1.13 3.13 -9.07
N PHE A 305 0.04 2.37 -9.25
CA PHE A 305 -0.03 1.03 -8.70
C PHE A 305 0.69 -0.03 -9.52
N ALA A 306 1.02 0.26 -10.78
CA ALA A 306 1.84 -0.62 -11.60
C ALA A 306 3.29 -0.75 -11.09
N VAL A 307 3.78 0.20 -10.28
CA VAL A 307 5.12 0.10 -9.68
C VAL A 307 5.14 -0.72 -8.38
N VAL A 308 3.98 -0.96 -7.74
CA VAL A 308 3.91 -1.63 -6.43
C VAL A 308 4.44 -3.08 -6.47
N PRO A 309 3.92 -3.99 -7.32
CA PRO A 309 4.42 -5.35 -7.38
C PRO A 309 5.92 -5.45 -7.74
N PRO A 310 6.43 -4.71 -8.75
CA PRO A 310 7.85 -4.78 -9.06
C PRO A 310 8.76 -4.16 -7.99
N LEU A 311 8.34 -3.12 -7.25
CA LEU A 311 9.07 -2.60 -6.10
C LEU A 311 9.21 -3.68 -5.01
N GLN A 312 8.11 -4.36 -4.70
CA GLN A 312 8.09 -5.45 -3.73
C GLN A 312 8.99 -6.61 -4.17
N MET A 313 8.88 -7.04 -5.42
CA MET A 313 9.72 -8.11 -5.98
C MET A 313 11.20 -7.74 -6.02
N ARG A 314 11.53 -6.48 -6.32
CA ARG A 314 12.91 -6.02 -6.37
C ARG A 314 13.58 -6.14 -5.01
N VAL A 315 12.93 -5.67 -3.94
CA VAL A 315 13.47 -5.77 -2.58
C VAL A 315 13.65 -7.23 -2.17
N MET A 316 12.66 -8.10 -2.44
CA MET A 316 12.75 -9.53 -2.13
C MET A 316 13.89 -10.24 -2.87
N ARG A 317 14.19 -9.82 -4.12
CA ARG A 317 15.28 -10.40 -4.92
C ARG A 317 16.66 -9.98 -4.41
N VAL A 318 16.85 -8.69 -4.13
CA VAL A 318 18.16 -8.19 -3.66
C VAL A 318 18.48 -8.57 -2.20
N ALA A 319 17.44 -8.92 -1.42
CA ALA A 319 17.55 -9.39 -0.04
C ALA A 319 17.07 -10.85 0.10
N SER A 320 17.44 -11.71 -0.85
CA SER A 320 16.98 -13.12 -0.91
C SER A 320 17.34 -13.97 0.31
N GLU A 321 18.31 -13.55 1.11
CA GLU A 321 18.71 -14.19 2.38
C GLU A 321 17.74 -13.85 3.53
N ALA A 322 17.01 -12.72 3.46
CA ALA A 322 16.05 -12.29 4.46
C ALA A 322 14.74 -11.77 3.78
N PRO A 323 14.06 -12.58 2.94
CA PRO A 323 12.97 -12.09 2.09
C PRO A 323 11.73 -11.65 2.89
N GLY A 324 11.47 -12.27 4.04
CA GLY A 324 10.36 -11.91 4.92
C GLY A 324 10.56 -10.54 5.55
N LEU A 325 11.73 -10.31 6.16
CA LEU A 325 12.07 -9.05 6.81
C LEU A 325 12.17 -7.91 5.79
N SER A 326 12.89 -8.11 4.69
CA SER A 326 13.05 -7.09 3.66
C SER A 326 11.73 -6.70 3.00
N SER A 327 10.86 -7.68 2.76
CA SER A 327 9.51 -7.50 2.24
C SER A 327 8.65 -6.65 3.19
N SER A 328 8.69 -6.93 4.49
CA SER A 328 7.95 -6.17 5.50
C SER A 328 8.51 -4.76 5.69
N VAL A 329 9.83 -4.61 5.72
CA VAL A 329 10.48 -3.29 5.78
C VAL A 329 10.15 -2.45 4.55
N ASN A 330 9.98 -3.09 3.38
CA ASN A 330 9.54 -2.41 2.17
C ASN A 330 8.13 -1.80 2.32
N ILE A 331 7.22 -2.46 3.03
CA ILE A 331 5.90 -1.86 3.35
C ILE A 331 6.08 -0.65 4.28
N GLY A 332 7.01 -0.71 5.23
CA GLY A 332 7.41 0.46 6.02
C GLY A 332 7.94 1.60 5.15
N ALA A 333 8.74 1.27 4.14
CA ALA A 333 9.26 2.24 3.17
C ALA A 333 8.15 2.88 2.32
N PHE A 334 7.10 2.13 1.93
CA PHE A 334 5.90 2.71 1.32
C PHE A 334 5.26 3.76 2.24
N ASN A 335 5.07 3.44 3.53
CA ASN A 335 4.46 4.35 4.50
C ASN A 335 5.33 5.59 4.75
N LEU A 336 6.66 5.45 4.80
CA LEU A 336 7.57 6.59 4.85
C LEU A 336 7.44 7.47 3.60
N GLY A 337 7.38 6.85 2.42
CA GLY A 337 7.12 7.54 1.15
C GLY A 337 5.81 8.32 1.17
N ASN A 338 4.74 7.70 1.69
CA ASN A 338 3.43 8.35 1.85
C ASN A 338 3.54 9.63 2.68
N ALA A 339 4.21 9.57 3.84
CA ALA A 339 4.40 10.72 4.72
C ALA A 339 5.24 11.82 4.06
N LEU A 340 6.37 11.46 3.45
CA LEU A 340 7.26 12.41 2.78
C LEU A 340 6.61 13.02 1.53
N GLY A 341 5.83 12.25 0.77
CA GLY A 341 5.09 12.74 -0.38
C GLY A 341 4.01 13.75 0.03
N ALA A 342 3.23 13.43 1.07
CA ALA A 342 2.24 14.36 1.62
C ALA A 342 2.90 15.66 2.11
N ALA A 343 4.04 15.57 2.79
CA ALA A 343 4.81 16.74 3.23
C ALA A 343 5.33 17.56 2.03
N ALA A 344 5.82 16.92 0.98
CA ALA A 344 6.30 17.59 -0.22
C ALA A 344 5.17 18.35 -0.95
N GLY A 345 3.99 17.73 -1.10
CA GLY A 345 2.81 18.41 -1.66
C GLY A 345 2.35 19.58 -0.79
N GLY A 346 2.35 19.41 0.54
CA GLY A 346 2.03 20.45 1.50
C GLY A 346 3.01 21.63 1.43
N ALA A 347 4.30 21.36 1.28
CA ALA A 347 5.34 22.39 1.14
C ALA A 347 5.12 23.26 -0.11
N VAL A 348 4.72 22.65 -1.25
CA VAL A 348 4.38 23.38 -2.47
C VAL A 348 3.24 24.36 -2.23
N ILE A 349 2.18 23.90 -1.55
CA ILE A 349 1.00 24.73 -1.24
C ILE A 349 1.38 25.84 -0.26
N SER A 350 2.14 25.52 0.80
CA SER A 350 2.57 26.50 1.82
C SER A 350 3.51 27.57 1.25
N ALA A 351 4.30 27.23 0.22
CA ALA A 351 5.16 28.17 -0.50
C ALA A 351 4.38 29.09 -1.45
N GLY A 352 3.05 28.96 -1.54
CA GLY A 352 2.20 29.80 -2.40
C GLY A 352 2.30 29.51 -3.90
N LEU A 353 2.90 28.38 -4.31
CA LEU A 353 3.07 28.01 -5.72
C LEU A 353 1.76 27.56 -6.40
N GLY A 354 0.71 27.28 -5.58
CA GLY A 354 -0.59 26.87 -6.06
C GLY A 354 -0.73 25.37 -6.32
N TYR A 355 -1.97 24.93 -6.42
CA TYR A 355 -2.31 23.49 -6.53
C TYR A 355 -1.81 22.84 -7.82
N SER A 356 -1.64 23.61 -8.91
CA SER A 356 -1.12 23.10 -10.20
C SER A 356 0.33 22.60 -10.10
N PHE A 357 1.11 23.06 -9.12
CA PHE A 357 2.48 22.61 -8.91
C PHE A 357 2.60 21.35 -8.05
N VAL A 358 1.52 20.92 -7.39
CA VAL A 358 1.51 19.68 -6.61
C VAL A 358 1.82 18.45 -7.49
N PRO A 359 1.15 18.22 -8.64
CA PRO A 359 1.53 17.16 -9.56
C PRO A 359 2.97 17.30 -10.08
N VAL A 360 3.44 18.52 -10.34
CA VAL A 360 4.81 18.79 -10.82
C VAL A 360 5.85 18.33 -9.79
N MET A 361 5.63 18.61 -8.50
CA MET A 361 6.47 18.11 -7.42
C MET A 361 6.49 16.58 -7.40
N GLY A 362 5.33 15.93 -7.53
CA GLY A 362 5.26 14.47 -7.63
C GLY A 362 6.01 13.91 -8.85
N ALA A 363 5.98 14.61 -9.98
CA ALA A 363 6.76 14.24 -11.16
C ALA A 363 8.27 14.30 -10.91
N ILE A 364 8.75 15.31 -10.17
CA ILE A 364 10.16 15.40 -9.75
C ILE A 364 10.54 14.18 -8.90
N VAL A 365 9.71 13.85 -7.92
CA VAL A 365 9.95 12.68 -7.05
C VAL A 365 9.95 11.37 -7.85
N ALA A 366 9.02 11.19 -8.82
CA ALA A 366 9.00 10.06 -9.73
C ALA A 366 10.27 9.99 -10.60
N GLY A 367 10.74 11.14 -11.08
CA GLY A 367 12.00 11.26 -11.83
C GLY A 367 13.22 10.84 -11.02
N LEU A 368 13.28 11.21 -9.74
CA LEU A 368 14.34 10.75 -8.82
C LEU A 368 14.29 9.23 -8.61
N ALA A 369 13.08 8.66 -8.44
CA ALA A 369 12.91 7.21 -8.37
C ALA A 369 13.39 6.51 -9.66
N LEU A 370 13.03 7.06 -10.81
CA LEU A 370 13.45 6.55 -12.12
C LEU A 370 14.97 6.58 -12.29
N LEU A 371 15.61 7.69 -11.89
CA LEU A 371 17.07 7.83 -11.91
C LEU A 371 17.75 6.76 -11.07
N LEU A 372 17.26 6.50 -9.84
CA LEU A 372 17.78 5.43 -8.99
C LEU A 372 17.65 4.05 -9.64
N VAL A 373 16.55 3.77 -10.35
CA VAL A 373 16.38 2.51 -11.07
C VAL A 373 17.42 2.39 -12.19
N PHE A 374 17.70 3.45 -12.93
CA PHE A 374 18.73 3.45 -13.98
C PHE A 374 20.14 3.24 -13.39
N MET A 375 20.50 3.95 -12.33
CA MET A 375 21.81 3.83 -11.68
C MET A 375 22.04 2.43 -11.11
N SER A 376 21.03 1.83 -10.53
CA SER A 376 21.10 0.49 -9.94
C SER A 376 21.17 -0.62 -10.98
N ALA A 377 20.47 -0.46 -12.12
CA ALA A 377 20.46 -1.42 -13.21
C ALA A 377 21.84 -1.53 -13.91
N ARG A 378 22.62 -0.45 -13.92
CA ARG A 378 24.01 -0.47 -14.46
C ARG A 378 24.95 -1.33 -13.61
N LYS A 379 24.66 -1.53 -12.32
CA LYS A 379 25.49 -2.31 -11.38
C LYS A 379 25.15 -3.81 -11.35
N GLN A 380 24.02 -4.21 -11.93
CA GLN A 380 23.59 -5.61 -12.06
C GLN A 380 23.03 -5.82 -13.47
N PRO A 381 23.82 -6.36 -14.43
CA PRO A 381 23.24 -6.85 -15.66
C PRO A 381 22.23 -7.97 -15.32
N GLU A 382 20.98 -7.82 -15.77
CA GLU A 382 19.96 -8.86 -15.64
C GLU A 382 20.53 -10.13 -16.29
N THR A 383 20.69 -11.21 -15.52
CA THR A 383 20.87 -12.54 -16.07
C THR A 383 19.55 -12.86 -16.79
N VAL A 384 19.52 -12.64 -18.08
CA VAL A 384 18.45 -13.10 -18.95
C VAL A 384 18.43 -14.60 -18.80
N CYS A 385 17.41 -15.15 -18.13
CA CYS A 385 17.08 -16.56 -18.26
C CYS A 385 16.71 -16.78 -19.74
N VAL A 386 17.69 -17.11 -20.55
CA VAL A 386 17.45 -17.70 -21.87
C VAL A 386 16.68 -18.99 -21.59
N ALA A 387 15.41 -19.00 -21.98
CA ALA A 387 14.60 -20.18 -22.02
C ALA A 387 15.30 -21.13 -23.01
N ASN A 388 16.03 -22.10 -22.50
CA ASN A 388 16.38 -23.24 -23.28
C ASN A 388 15.10 -24.02 -23.56
N SER A 389 14.76 -24.06 -24.82
CA SER A 389 13.72 -24.79 -25.52
C SER A 389 13.52 -26.22 -25.05
#